data_ebbfe80d61a444125981434aa491cfdd
#
_entry.id   ebbfe80d61a444125981434aa491cfdd
#
_cell.length_a   1.000
_cell.length_b   1.000
_cell.length_c   1.000
_cell.angle_alpha   90.00
_cell.angle_beta   90.00
_cell.angle_gamma   90.00
#
_symmetry.space_group_name_H-M   'P 1'
#
loop_
_entity.id
_entity.type
_entity.pdbx_description
1 polymer ?
#
loop_
_entity_poly.entity_id
_entity_poly.type
_entity_poly.pdbx_seq_one_letter_code
_entity_poly.pdbx_strand_id
1 'polypeptide(L)'
;MAIVHAPLDYELELGAVICRPLHDATPEQALQAIGGFVVVNDLSARDVQYPEMTSGFGPVKSKNFANAMSAQLVTADEILPRVAELDVAVRINGEPCGRGNTAGMQHSIGEMVAYASVGERVVPGELLATGTIPGCSGMETGQWLHAGDEIELEIQGVGTLRNVIGAPGRMGNGPRAR
;
A
#
# COMPACT_ATOMS: atom_id res chain seq x y z
N MET A 1 -14.22 5.21 8.24
CA MET A 1 -13.94 5.61 6.84
C MET A 1 -15.17 5.32 6.00
N ALA A 2 -15.67 6.26 5.19
CA ALA A 2 -16.86 6.03 4.38
C ALA A 2 -16.46 5.39 3.05
N ILE A 3 -17.03 4.23 2.74
CA ILE A 3 -16.88 3.58 1.45
C ILE A 3 -17.90 4.19 0.49
N VAL A 4 -17.47 4.52 -0.70
CA VAL A 4 -18.31 5.10 -1.75
C VAL A 4 -18.58 4.08 -2.85
N HIS A 5 -17.81 2.99 -2.90
CA HIS A 5 -17.76 2.07 -4.03
C HIS A 5 -17.82 0.60 -3.59
N ALA A 6 -18.35 -0.25 -4.48
CA ALA A 6 -18.32 -1.69 -4.37
C ALA A 6 -17.98 -2.27 -5.76
N PRO A 7 -17.03 -3.19 -5.90
CA PRO A 7 -16.29 -3.84 -4.80
C PRO A 7 -15.15 -2.97 -4.25
N LEU A 8 -15.01 -2.91 -2.93
CA LEU A 8 -13.86 -2.32 -2.27
C LEU A 8 -12.80 -3.39 -2.06
N ASP A 9 -11.60 -3.12 -2.52
CA ASP A 9 -10.45 -3.98 -2.39
C ASP A 9 -9.44 -3.45 -1.37
N TYR A 10 -8.58 -4.34 -0.91
CA TYR A 10 -7.42 -4.06 -0.09
C TYR A 10 -6.16 -4.50 -0.82
N GLU A 11 -5.06 -3.84 -0.54
CA GLU A 11 -3.73 -4.23 -1.02
C GLU A 11 -2.75 -4.10 0.13
N LEU A 12 -2.21 -5.23 0.60
CA LEU A 12 -1.15 -5.24 1.59
C LEU A 12 0.18 -4.90 0.93
N GLU A 13 0.81 -3.84 1.41
CA GLU A 13 2.08 -3.35 0.89
C GLU A 13 3.06 -3.06 2.02
N LEU A 14 4.36 -3.13 1.72
CA LEU A 14 5.41 -2.64 2.57
C LEU A 14 5.68 -1.16 2.23
N GLY A 15 5.64 -0.28 3.20
CA GLY A 15 5.91 1.14 3.02
C GLY A 15 7.28 1.52 3.55
N ALA A 16 8.13 2.14 2.72
CA ALA A 16 9.42 2.71 3.11
C ALA A 16 9.26 4.21 3.41
N VAL A 17 9.60 4.64 4.61
CA VAL A 17 9.57 6.04 5.03
C VAL A 17 10.95 6.66 4.84
N ILE A 18 11.02 7.74 4.08
CA ILE A 18 12.27 8.43 3.76
C ILE A 18 12.67 9.38 4.90
N CYS A 19 13.93 9.34 5.30
CA CYS A 19 14.49 10.22 6.34
C CYS A 19 15.59 11.17 5.85
N ARG A 20 16.08 11.00 4.61
CA ARG A 20 17.07 11.90 4.00
C ARG A 20 16.65 12.25 2.57
N PRO A 21 16.92 13.48 2.10
CA PRO A 21 16.55 13.87 0.74
C PRO A 21 17.38 13.11 -0.30
N LEU A 22 16.72 12.78 -1.43
CA LEU A 22 17.33 12.13 -2.59
C LEU A 22 17.03 12.93 -3.86
N HIS A 23 17.93 12.82 -4.83
CA HIS A 23 17.74 13.27 -6.21
C HIS A 23 18.75 12.52 -7.09
N ASP A 24 18.29 11.84 -8.14
CA ASP A 24 19.11 11.02 -9.02
C ASP A 24 20.02 10.04 -8.27
N ALA A 25 19.46 9.40 -7.23
CA ALA A 25 20.22 8.56 -6.31
C ALA A 25 20.51 7.17 -6.88
N THR A 26 21.64 6.59 -6.46
CA THR A 26 21.88 5.15 -6.68
C THR A 26 21.06 4.29 -5.71
N PRO A 27 20.84 2.99 -5.98
CA PRO A 27 20.17 2.09 -5.06
C PRO A 27 20.80 2.06 -3.66
N GLU A 28 22.14 2.14 -3.56
CA GLU A 28 22.85 2.17 -2.28
C GLU A 28 22.60 3.46 -1.50
N GLN A 29 22.56 4.60 -2.19
CA GLN A 29 22.21 5.88 -1.58
C GLN A 29 20.74 5.89 -1.13
N ALA A 30 19.86 5.29 -1.93
CA ALA A 30 18.45 5.15 -1.62
C ALA A 30 18.23 4.34 -0.34
N LEU A 31 18.91 3.20 -0.18
CA LEU A 31 18.84 2.40 1.06
C LEU A 31 19.25 3.21 2.30
N GLN A 32 20.26 4.07 2.18
CA GLN A 32 20.73 4.92 3.28
C GLN A 32 19.75 6.05 3.64
N ALA A 33 18.79 6.34 2.76
CA ALA A 33 17.78 7.38 2.98
C ALA A 33 16.48 6.83 3.59
N ILE A 34 16.32 5.51 3.66
CA ILE A 34 15.16 4.88 4.32
C ILE A 34 15.36 4.97 5.83
N GLY A 35 14.42 5.60 6.52
CA GLY A 35 14.41 5.70 7.99
C GLY A 35 13.74 4.52 8.67
N GLY A 36 12.79 3.88 8.02
CA GLY A 36 12.07 2.73 8.55
C GLY A 36 10.92 2.28 7.66
N PHE A 37 10.18 1.31 8.16
CA PHE A 37 9.12 0.63 7.43
C PHE A 37 7.81 0.62 8.19
N VAL A 38 6.71 0.65 7.45
CA VAL A 38 5.33 0.58 7.94
C VAL A 38 4.53 -0.43 7.12
N VAL A 39 3.45 -0.92 7.69
CA VAL A 39 2.42 -1.68 6.94
C VAL A 39 1.50 -0.68 6.27
N VAL A 40 1.22 -0.89 4.98
CA VAL A 40 0.32 -0.04 4.19
C VAL A 40 -0.85 -0.85 3.68
N ASN A 41 -2.03 -0.24 3.66
CA ASN A 41 -3.23 -0.73 2.97
C ASN A 41 -3.59 0.28 1.89
N ASP A 42 -3.33 -0.06 0.63
CA ASP A 42 -3.77 0.73 -0.53
C ASP A 42 -5.19 0.32 -0.93
N LEU A 43 -6.18 0.87 -0.21
CA LEU A 43 -7.59 0.59 -0.46
C LEU A 43 -8.00 1.05 -1.85
N SER A 44 -8.62 0.15 -2.60
CA SER A 44 -8.86 0.31 -4.03
C SER A 44 -10.34 0.18 -4.39
N ALA A 45 -10.88 1.22 -5.06
CA ALA A 45 -12.23 1.20 -5.62
C ALA A 45 -12.19 0.67 -7.06
N ARG A 46 -12.36 -0.66 -7.23
CA ARG A 46 -12.14 -1.32 -8.52
C ARG A 46 -13.11 -0.92 -9.63
N ASP A 47 -14.33 -0.58 -9.27
CA ASP A 47 -15.33 -0.04 -10.19
C ASP A 47 -14.95 1.33 -10.80
N VAL A 48 -14.21 2.14 -10.02
CA VAL A 48 -13.66 3.42 -10.49
C VAL A 48 -12.33 3.21 -11.21
N GLN A 49 -11.52 2.25 -10.75
CA GLN A 49 -10.20 1.99 -11.31
C GLN A 49 -10.27 1.53 -12.78
N TYR A 50 -11.23 0.65 -13.11
CA TYR A 50 -11.33 0.11 -14.45
C TYR A 50 -11.50 1.18 -15.55
N PRO A 51 -12.43 2.14 -15.46
CA PRO A 51 -12.51 3.23 -16.44
C PRO A 51 -11.31 4.18 -16.40
N GLU A 52 -10.70 4.42 -15.23
CA GLU A 52 -9.47 5.23 -15.13
C GLU A 52 -8.32 4.59 -15.90
N MET A 53 -8.08 3.30 -15.72
CA MET A 53 -7.06 2.55 -16.44
C MET A 53 -7.33 2.53 -17.96
N THR A 54 -8.59 2.35 -18.35
CA THR A 54 -8.99 2.35 -19.77
C THR A 54 -8.76 3.71 -20.44
N SER A 55 -8.83 4.81 -19.68
CA SER A 55 -8.55 6.16 -20.20
C SER A 55 -7.06 6.42 -20.49
N GLY A 56 -6.16 5.57 -19.98
CA GLY A 56 -4.71 5.72 -20.12
C GLY A 56 -4.06 6.65 -19.09
N PHE A 57 -4.84 7.28 -18.20
CA PHE A 57 -4.31 8.12 -17.11
C PHE A 57 -3.78 7.33 -15.92
N GLY A 58 -4.13 6.05 -15.84
CA GLY A 58 -3.85 5.25 -14.64
C GLY A 58 -4.82 5.54 -13.47
N PRO A 59 -4.64 4.84 -12.35
CA PRO A 59 -5.53 4.95 -11.21
C PRO A 59 -5.31 6.27 -10.45
N VAL A 60 -6.36 7.04 -10.26
CA VAL A 60 -6.35 8.33 -9.54
C VAL A 60 -7.35 8.34 -8.40
N LYS A 61 -8.64 8.53 -8.69
CA LYS A 61 -9.71 8.54 -7.67
C LYS A 61 -9.91 7.19 -7.01
N SER A 62 -9.70 6.13 -7.76
CA SER A 62 -9.77 4.75 -7.27
C SER A 62 -8.76 4.41 -6.18
N LYS A 63 -7.68 5.18 -6.08
CA LYS A 63 -6.58 5.00 -5.12
C LYS A 63 -6.48 6.13 -4.10
N ASN A 64 -6.71 7.37 -4.50
CA ASN A 64 -6.48 8.55 -3.65
C ASN A 64 -7.58 8.82 -2.61
N PHE A 65 -8.61 7.98 -2.48
CA PHE A 65 -9.73 8.24 -1.58
C PHE A 65 -9.49 7.75 -0.16
N ALA A 66 -8.68 6.72 0.03
CA ALA A 66 -8.47 6.10 1.32
C ALA A 66 -7.22 5.22 1.33
N ASN A 67 -6.16 5.72 1.91
CA ASN A 67 -4.97 4.94 2.22
C ASN A 67 -4.79 4.87 3.72
N ALA A 68 -4.28 3.75 4.23
CA ALA A 68 -3.99 3.59 5.63
C ALA A 68 -2.58 3.02 5.83
N MET A 69 -1.94 3.43 6.91
CA MET A 69 -0.65 2.87 7.32
C MET A 69 -0.64 2.55 8.81
N SER A 70 0.24 1.65 9.24
CA SER A 70 0.41 1.34 10.65
C SER A 70 0.88 2.57 11.44
N ALA A 71 0.45 2.67 12.70
CA ALA A 71 0.85 3.76 13.60
C ALA A 71 2.30 3.63 14.09
N GLN A 72 2.89 2.44 13.92
CA GLN A 72 4.27 2.15 14.32
C GLN A 72 5.14 2.06 13.08
N LEU A 73 6.32 2.66 13.18
CA LEU A 73 7.39 2.53 12.22
C LEU A 73 8.50 1.68 12.87
N VAL A 74 8.97 0.67 12.16
CA VAL A 74 10.15 -0.11 12.55
C VAL A 74 11.35 0.44 11.78
N THR A 75 12.46 0.68 12.49
CA THR A 75 13.64 1.32 11.91
C THR A 75 14.30 0.47 10.81
N ALA A 76 14.95 1.15 9.88
CA ALA A 76 15.52 0.52 8.69
C ALA A 76 16.59 -0.54 9.01
N ASP A 77 17.37 -0.35 10.04
CA ASP A 77 18.41 -1.29 10.48
C ASP A 77 17.86 -2.65 10.92
N GLU A 78 16.63 -2.71 11.44
CA GLU A 78 15.96 -3.97 11.79
C GLU A 78 15.40 -4.72 10.59
N ILE A 79 14.91 -4.00 9.59
CA ILE A 79 14.15 -4.60 8.46
C ILE A 79 15.01 -4.81 7.22
N LEU A 80 15.89 -3.88 6.85
CA LEU A 80 16.69 -3.97 5.63
C LEU A 80 17.47 -5.28 5.49
N PRO A 81 18.07 -5.86 6.55
CA PRO A 81 18.82 -7.12 6.44
C PRO A 81 17.97 -8.31 5.97
N ARG A 82 16.65 -8.23 6.14
CA ARG A 82 15.70 -9.31 5.81
C ARG A 82 14.49 -8.83 4.98
N VAL A 83 14.56 -7.65 4.40
CA VAL A 83 13.44 -7.02 3.69
C VAL A 83 12.84 -7.88 2.58
N ALA A 84 13.60 -8.80 2.01
CA ALA A 84 13.17 -9.76 1.00
C ALA A 84 12.75 -11.13 1.58
N GLU A 85 12.52 -11.25 2.89
CA GLU A 85 12.23 -12.54 3.55
C GLU A 85 11.06 -12.44 4.55
N LEU A 86 10.28 -11.36 4.47
CA LEU A 86 9.19 -11.09 5.42
C LEU A 86 7.94 -11.86 5.02
N ASP A 87 7.46 -12.72 5.92
CA ASP A 87 6.14 -13.34 5.76
C ASP A 87 5.04 -12.32 6.04
N VAL A 88 3.96 -12.44 5.28
CA VAL A 88 2.80 -11.55 5.42
C VAL A 88 1.49 -12.34 5.47
N ALA A 89 0.51 -11.76 6.14
CA ALA A 89 -0.81 -12.35 6.27
C ALA A 89 -1.91 -11.28 6.23
N VAL A 90 -3.06 -11.69 5.67
CA VAL A 90 -4.29 -10.89 5.67
C VAL A 90 -5.39 -11.69 6.35
N ARG A 91 -6.16 -11.03 7.22
CA ARG A 91 -7.37 -11.59 7.83
C ARG A 91 -8.53 -10.61 7.65
N ILE A 92 -9.72 -11.15 7.40
CA ILE A 92 -10.97 -10.39 7.40
C ILE A 92 -11.87 -10.99 8.46
N ASN A 93 -12.34 -10.19 9.41
CA ASN A 93 -13.18 -10.63 10.55
C ASN A 93 -12.53 -11.77 11.36
N GLY A 94 -11.20 -11.75 11.46
CA GLY A 94 -10.40 -12.78 12.13
C GLY A 94 -10.09 -14.03 11.28
N GLU A 95 -10.75 -14.21 10.13
CA GLU A 95 -10.54 -15.35 9.25
C GLU A 95 -9.39 -15.09 8.27
N PRO A 96 -8.43 -16.02 8.12
CA PRO A 96 -7.34 -15.88 7.16
C PRO A 96 -7.87 -15.85 5.72
N CYS A 97 -7.44 -14.86 4.94
CA CYS A 97 -7.86 -14.73 3.53
C CYS A 97 -6.70 -14.51 2.54
N GLY A 98 -5.51 -14.14 3.01
CA GLY A 98 -4.34 -13.94 2.17
C GLY A 98 -3.05 -14.25 2.90
N ARG A 99 -2.05 -14.73 2.16
CA ARG A 99 -0.67 -14.95 2.64
C ARG A 99 0.30 -14.71 1.51
N GLY A 100 1.48 -14.24 1.84
CA GLY A 100 2.55 -13.98 0.89
C GLY A 100 3.89 -13.84 1.59
N ASN A 101 4.89 -13.45 0.81
CA ASN A 101 6.23 -13.17 1.30
C ASN A 101 6.86 -12.11 0.41
N THR A 102 7.71 -11.25 0.97
CA THR A 102 8.39 -10.19 0.22
C THR A 102 9.52 -10.70 -0.69
N ALA A 103 9.89 -11.97 -0.63
CA ALA A 103 10.91 -12.59 -1.49
C ALA A 103 10.61 -12.52 -3.00
N GLY A 104 9.34 -12.34 -3.36
CA GLY A 104 8.90 -12.26 -4.76
C GLY A 104 9.00 -10.86 -5.38
N MET A 105 9.56 -9.88 -4.73
CA MET A 105 9.74 -8.53 -5.30
C MET A 105 10.60 -8.58 -6.56
N GLN A 106 10.08 -8.03 -7.66
CA GLN A 106 10.81 -7.96 -8.94
C GLN A 106 12.00 -7.00 -8.87
N HIS A 107 11.85 -5.90 -8.12
CA HIS A 107 12.87 -4.89 -7.88
C HIS A 107 13.19 -4.82 -6.40
N SER A 108 14.44 -4.63 -6.05
CA SER A 108 14.83 -4.38 -4.66
C SER A 108 14.26 -3.04 -4.17
N ILE A 109 14.07 -2.91 -2.85
CA ILE A 109 13.57 -1.65 -2.26
C ILE A 109 14.49 -0.46 -2.58
N GLY A 110 15.82 -0.71 -2.67
CA GLY A 110 16.79 0.32 -3.07
C GLY A 110 16.59 0.79 -4.50
N GLU A 111 16.32 -0.13 -5.45
CA GLU A 111 16.03 0.22 -6.85
C GLU A 111 14.73 1.00 -6.97
N MET A 112 13.67 0.61 -6.26
CA MET A 112 12.38 1.32 -6.28
C MET A 112 12.51 2.76 -5.76
N VAL A 113 13.19 2.94 -4.63
CA VAL A 113 13.41 4.28 -4.03
C VAL A 113 14.35 5.11 -4.90
N ALA A 114 15.40 4.52 -5.47
CA ALA A 114 16.29 5.21 -6.40
C ALA A 114 15.53 5.68 -7.64
N TYR A 115 14.70 4.81 -8.23
CA TYR A 115 13.88 5.18 -9.39
C TYR A 115 12.94 6.35 -9.11
N ALA A 116 12.32 6.39 -7.93
CA ALA A 116 11.46 7.51 -7.52
C ALA A 116 12.21 8.85 -7.45
N SER A 117 13.55 8.83 -7.31
CA SER A 117 14.38 10.03 -7.25
C SER A 117 14.92 10.49 -8.61
N VAL A 118 14.64 9.75 -9.69
CA VAL A 118 15.15 10.09 -11.04
C VAL A 118 14.44 11.34 -11.57
N GLY A 119 15.20 12.43 -11.75
CA GLY A 119 14.69 13.72 -12.21
C GLY A 119 13.76 14.43 -11.21
N GLU A 120 13.53 13.85 -10.03
CA GLU A 120 12.65 14.36 -8.99
C GLU A 120 13.35 14.40 -7.62
N ARG A 121 12.84 15.25 -6.73
CA ARG A 121 13.32 15.30 -5.34
C ARG A 121 12.41 14.49 -4.46
N VAL A 122 12.96 13.46 -3.84
CA VAL A 122 12.31 12.73 -2.74
C VAL A 122 12.76 13.37 -1.43
N VAL A 123 11.83 13.70 -0.55
CA VAL A 123 12.12 14.45 0.69
C VAL A 123 11.79 13.65 1.94
N PRO A 124 12.42 13.99 3.10
CA PRO A 124 12.10 13.33 4.36
C PRO A 124 10.62 13.43 4.72
N GLY A 125 10.06 12.32 5.18
CA GLY A 125 8.64 12.17 5.50
C GLY A 125 7.80 11.59 4.36
N GLU A 126 8.34 11.45 3.16
CA GLU A 126 7.63 10.73 2.08
C GLU A 126 7.59 9.24 2.37
N LEU A 127 6.45 8.65 2.00
CA LEU A 127 6.16 7.23 2.08
C LEU A 127 6.13 6.64 0.66
N LEU A 128 7.01 5.70 0.39
CA LEU A 128 7.04 4.94 -0.86
C LEU A 128 6.57 3.51 -0.60
N ALA A 129 5.42 3.16 -1.14
CA ALA A 129 4.83 1.83 -1.01
C ALA A 129 5.29 0.93 -2.16
N THR A 130 5.47 -0.36 -1.86
CA THR A 130 6.10 -1.33 -2.79
C THR A 130 5.17 -1.84 -3.89
N GLY A 131 3.89 -1.51 -3.83
CA GLY A 131 2.87 -2.26 -4.54
C GLY A 131 2.47 -3.52 -3.77
N THR A 132 1.35 -4.10 -4.17
CA THR A 132 0.71 -5.24 -3.50
C THR A 132 1.65 -6.45 -3.42
N ILE A 133 1.82 -7.01 -2.23
CA ILE A 133 2.52 -8.28 -2.06
C ILE A 133 1.63 -9.41 -2.64
N PRO A 134 2.14 -10.28 -3.52
CA PRO A 134 1.36 -11.32 -4.18
C PRO A 134 0.57 -12.20 -3.21
N GLY A 135 -0.69 -12.47 -3.53
CA GLY A 135 -1.64 -13.23 -2.69
C GLY A 135 -2.31 -12.39 -1.58
N CYS A 136 -2.10 -11.07 -1.56
CA CYS A 136 -2.54 -10.19 -0.48
C CYS A 136 -3.45 -9.05 -0.95
N SER A 137 -4.27 -9.29 -1.98
CA SER A 137 -5.36 -8.43 -2.42
C SER A 137 -6.66 -9.19 -2.60
N GLY A 138 -7.78 -8.50 -2.48
CA GLY A 138 -9.10 -9.10 -2.74
C GLY A 138 -9.27 -9.49 -4.20
N MET A 139 -8.62 -8.78 -5.14
CA MET A 139 -8.63 -9.12 -6.56
C MET A 139 -8.00 -10.49 -6.82
N GLU A 140 -6.96 -10.88 -6.08
CA GLU A 140 -6.30 -12.19 -6.21
C GLU A 140 -7.03 -13.29 -5.44
N THR A 141 -7.58 -12.97 -4.26
CA THR A 141 -8.22 -13.96 -3.36
C THR A 141 -9.72 -14.13 -3.61
N GLY A 142 -10.34 -13.20 -4.33
CA GLY A 142 -11.80 -13.14 -4.53
C GLY A 142 -12.57 -12.64 -3.28
N GLN A 143 -11.87 -12.11 -2.28
CA GLN A 143 -12.44 -11.63 -1.02
C GLN A 143 -12.55 -10.10 -1.05
N TRP A 144 -13.78 -9.58 -1.12
CA TRP A 144 -14.05 -8.14 -1.15
C TRP A 144 -14.46 -7.64 0.22
N LEU A 145 -14.15 -6.38 0.50
CA LEU A 145 -14.51 -5.73 1.76
C LEU A 145 -15.93 -5.16 1.72
N HIS A 146 -16.66 -5.36 2.81
CA HIS A 146 -18.01 -4.85 3.04
C HIS A 146 -18.04 -3.91 4.25
N ALA A 147 -19.08 -3.08 4.31
CA ALA A 147 -19.29 -2.22 5.48
C ALA A 147 -19.43 -3.05 6.76
N GLY A 148 -18.67 -2.72 7.78
CA GLY A 148 -18.60 -3.41 9.05
C GLY A 148 -17.47 -4.43 9.15
N ASP A 149 -16.81 -4.81 8.05
CA ASP A 149 -15.67 -5.71 8.10
C ASP A 149 -14.49 -5.07 8.84
N GLU A 150 -13.79 -5.87 9.63
CA GLU A 150 -12.47 -5.57 10.16
C GLU A 150 -11.43 -6.32 9.32
N ILE A 151 -10.51 -5.57 8.70
CA ILE A 151 -9.36 -6.14 8.01
C ILE A 151 -8.10 -5.94 8.84
N GLU A 152 -7.31 -7.01 8.95
CA GLU A 152 -6.01 -7.04 9.58
C GLU A 152 -4.94 -7.42 8.55
N LEU A 153 -3.94 -6.57 8.42
CA LEU A 153 -2.80 -6.70 7.52
C LEU A 153 -1.53 -6.81 8.36
N GLU A 154 -0.82 -7.92 8.25
CA GLU A 154 0.37 -8.20 9.06
C GLU A 154 1.60 -8.40 8.17
N ILE A 155 2.70 -7.75 8.52
CA ILE A 155 4.03 -8.01 7.97
C ILE A 155 4.95 -8.38 9.12
N GLN A 156 5.57 -9.55 9.04
CA GLN A 156 6.45 -10.09 10.06
C GLN A 156 7.58 -9.12 10.42
N GLY A 157 7.61 -8.73 11.70
CA GLY A 157 8.63 -7.82 12.24
C GLY A 157 8.41 -6.34 11.93
N VAL A 158 7.46 -5.99 11.05
CA VAL A 158 7.05 -4.59 10.82
C VAL A 158 5.83 -4.24 11.67
N GLY A 159 4.85 -5.15 11.76
CA GLY A 159 3.68 -4.95 12.61
C GLY A 159 2.38 -5.33 11.94
N THR A 160 1.30 -4.82 12.53
CA THR A 160 -0.07 -5.10 12.10
C THR A 160 -0.83 -3.78 11.93
N LEU A 161 -1.53 -3.67 10.80
CA LEU A 161 -2.47 -2.60 10.51
C LEU A 161 -3.89 -3.15 10.56
N ARG A 162 -4.79 -2.49 11.31
CA ARG A 162 -6.21 -2.83 11.36
C ARG A 162 -7.05 -1.67 10.86
N ASN A 163 -8.04 -1.98 10.01
CA ASN A 163 -9.02 -1.02 9.55
C ASN A 163 -10.43 -1.60 9.71
N VAL A 164 -11.35 -0.79 10.18
CA VAL A 164 -12.78 -1.10 10.17
C VAL A 164 -13.43 -0.37 9.00
N ILE A 165 -14.14 -1.10 8.16
CA ILE A 165 -14.75 -0.57 6.96
C ILE A 165 -16.06 0.13 7.31
N GLY A 166 -16.12 1.43 7.06
CA GLY A 166 -17.30 2.25 7.34
C GLY A 166 -18.46 1.98 6.38
N ALA A 167 -19.65 2.44 6.78
CA ALA A 167 -20.78 2.45 5.86
C ALA A 167 -20.52 3.37 4.65
N PRO A 168 -21.13 3.10 3.47
CA PRO A 168 -21.02 3.97 2.32
C PRO A 168 -21.42 5.40 2.67
N GLY A 169 -20.54 6.35 2.38
CA GLY A 169 -20.85 7.77 2.49
C GLY A 169 -21.86 8.17 1.42
N ARG A 170 -22.61 9.27 1.65
CA ARG A 170 -23.38 9.89 0.56
C ARG A 170 -22.39 10.40 -0.48
N MET A 171 -22.56 9.99 -1.73
CA MET A 171 -21.86 10.64 -2.83
C MET A 171 -22.17 12.14 -2.77
N GLY A 172 -21.18 12.97 -2.51
CA GLY A 172 -21.30 14.39 -2.78
C GLY A 172 -21.70 14.57 -4.24
N ASN A 173 -22.44 15.64 -4.57
CA ASN A 173 -22.80 15.97 -5.94
C ASN A 173 -21.55 16.23 -6.77
N GLY A 174 -20.86 15.15 -7.17
CA GLY A 174 -19.80 15.22 -8.16
C GLY A 174 -20.36 15.76 -9.49
N PRO A 175 -19.50 16.34 -10.36
CA PRO A 175 -19.95 16.82 -11.66
C PRO A 175 -20.65 15.68 -12.42
N ARG A 176 -21.92 15.86 -12.72
CA ARG A 176 -22.65 14.95 -13.62
C ARG A 176 -22.13 15.21 -15.02
N ALA A 177 -21.68 14.17 -15.72
CA ALA A 177 -21.45 14.25 -17.14
C ALA A 177 -22.75 14.78 -17.81
N ARG A 178 -22.61 15.83 -18.61
CA ARG A 178 -23.71 16.37 -19.43
C ARG A 178 -23.85 15.57 -20.71
#